data_c2cc54dae588e1feba69292e22db772c
#
_entry.id   c2cc54dae588e1feba69292e22db772c
#
_cell.length_a   1.000
_cell.length_b   1.000
_cell.length_c   1.000
_cell.angle_alpha   90.00
_cell.angle_beta   90.00
_cell.angle_gamma   90.00
#
_symmetry.space_group_name_H-M   'P 1'
#
loop_
_entity.id
_entity.type
_entity.pdbx_description
1 polymer ?
#
loop_
_entity_poly.entity_id
_entity_poly.type
_entity_poly.pdbx_seq_one_letter_code
_entity_poly.pdbx_strand_id
1 'polypeptide(L)'
;HLVDRLAKQVRDKTIYIPKNVVYAAPTSEKQFNGEIPAGSYIEIPRLDEDFIYGIHWTNLIQNGTSERVDLDLKQMNKSEMFGWDASYRSNKASILFSGDVTNAPLPNGATELFYVGHDYGVGAFLVTLNSFTFHREDIPFEFVIAKAPKHTTYDRGKNEITKNYVIDPNNIISKVNMKIQNG
;
A
#
# COMPACT_ATOMS: atom_id res chain seq x y z
N HIS A 1 3.47 21.32 -31.76
CA HIS A 1 4.55 20.36 -32.08
C HIS A 1 4.71 19.25 -31.05
N LEU A 2 4.86 19.57 -29.73
CA LEU A 2 4.99 18.54 -28.66
C LEU A 2 3.64 17.85 -28.41
N VAL A 3 2.58 18.64 -28.26
CA VAL A 3 1.21 18.16 -28.07
C VAL A 3 0.77 17.27 -29.24
N ASP A 4 1.09 17.62 -30.47
CA ASP A 4 0.74 16.81 -31.66
C ASP A 4 1.47 15.46 -31.70
N ARG A 5 2.72 15.41 -31.20
CA ARG A 5 3.48 14.16 -31.07
C ARG A 5 2.88 13.25 -29.96
N LEU A 6 2.55 13.82 -28.83
CA LEU A 6 1.92 13.08 -27.71
C LEU A 6 0.54 12.58 -28.12
N ALA A 7 -0.27 13.42 -28.78
CA ALA A 7 -1.58 13.04 -29.29
C ALA A 7 -1.51 11.84 -30.24
N LYS A 8 -0.48 11.77 -31.08
CA LYS A 8 -0.27 10.61 -32.00
C LYS A 8 0.06 9.32 -31.22
N GLN A 9 0.79 9.42 -30.14
CA GLN A 9 1.18 8.23 -29.33
C GLN A 9 0.01 7.63 -28.54
N VAL A 10 -1.00 8.43 -28.20
CA VAL A 10 -2.16 7.99 -27.39
C VAL A 10 -3.45 7.85 -28.18
N ARG A 11 -3.45 8.17 -29.50
CA ARG A 11 -4.66 8.23 -30.32
C ARG A 11 -5.51 6.97 -30.28
N ASP A 12 -4.87 5.81 -30.26
CA ASP A 12 -5.53 4.50 -30.29
C ASP A 12 -5.45 3.77 -28.94
N LYS A 13 -5.18 4.50 -27.85
CA LYS A 13 -5.08 3.93 -26.51
C LYS A 13 -6.23 4.40 -25.65
N THR A 14 -6.79 3.49 -24.88
CA THR A 14 -7.71 3.84 -23.80
C THR A 14 -6.88 4.15 -22.55
N ILE A 15 -7.04 5.36 -22.02
CA ILE A 15 -6.38 5.78 -20.78
C ILE A 15 -7.42 5.75 -19.68
N TYR A 16 -7.19 4.93 -18.66
CA TYR A 16 -7.99 4.91 -17.46
C TYR A 16 -7.36 5.83 -16.41
N ILE A 17 -8.12 6.82 -15.96
CA ILE A 17 -7.71 7.75 -14.90
C ILE A 17 -8.67 7.56 -13.73
N PRO A 18 -8.22 6.98 -12.61
CA PRO A 18 -9.03 6.88 -11.40
C PRO A 18 -9.48 8.26 -10.93
N LYS A 19 -10.76 8.42 -10.61
CA LYS A 19 -11.35 9.73 -10.25
C LYS A 19 -10.83 10.29 -8.92
N ASN A 20 -10.38 9.41 -8.03
CA ASN A 20 -9.91 9.76 -6.70
C ASN A 20 -8.38 9.94 -6.61
N VAL A 21 -7.68 9.90 -7.73
CA VAL A 21 -6.22 10.12 -7.78
C VAL A 21 -5.92 11.48 -8.38
N VAL A 22 -5.21 12.30 -7.65
CA VAL A 22 -4.69 13.58 -8.14
C VAL A 22 -3.23 13.40 -8.50
N TYR A 23 -2.93 13.47 -9.79
CA TYR A 23 -1.59 13.24 -10.32
C TYR A 23 -0.73 14.49 -10.22
N ALA A 24 0.46 14.34 -9.65
CA ALA A 24 1.47 15.39 -9.76
C ALA A 24 2.04 15.44 -11.18
N ALA A 25 2.52 16.61 -11.59
CA ALA A 25 3.24 16.77 -12.86
C ALA A 25 4.75 16.55 -12.60
N PRO A 26 5.31 15.37 -12.96
CA PRO A 26 6.70 15.09 -12.70
C PRO A 26 7.59 15.90 -13.64
N THR A 27 8.73 16.35 -13.13
CA THR A 27 9.74 17.05 -13.95
C THR A 27 10.78 16.10 -14.54
N SER A 28 10.81 14.83 -14.10
CA SER A 28 11.70 13.81 -14.62
C SER A 28 11.12 12.40 -14.45
N GLU A 29 11.65 11.43 -15.22
CA GLU A 29 11.29 10.01 -15.11
C GLU A 29 11.58 9.42 -13.71
N LYS A 30 12.60 9.93 -13.02
CA LYS A 30 12.98 9.50 -11.67
C LYS A 30 11.92 9.83 -10.60
N GLN A 31 10.93 10.64 -10.92
CA GLN A 31 9.83 10.97 -10.02
C GLN A 31 8.64 10.02 -10.12
N PHE A 32 8.70 9.00 -10.97
CA PHE A 32 7.69 7.95 -11.04
C PHE A 32 8.03 6.79 -10.11
N ASN A 33 7.12 6.47 -9.21
CA ASN A 33 7.20 5.32 -8.31
C ASN A 33 6.17 4.24 -8.74
N GLY A 34 6.20 3.84 -10.00
CA GLY A 34 5.21 2.96 -10.60
C GLY A 34 4.25 3.73 -11.49
N GLU A 35 2.94 3.60 -11.26
CA GLU A 35 1.89 4.22 -12.09
C GLU A 35 1.64 5.69 -11.76
N ILE A 36 2.08 6.15 -10.59
CA ILE A 36 1.85 7.53 -10.15
C ILE A 36 3.17 8.28 -9.92
N PRO A 37 3.25 9.56 -10.31
CA PRO A 37 4.38 10.41 -9.99
C PRO A 37 4.48 10.71 -8.50
N ALA A 38 5.69 10.93 -8.01
CA ALA A 38 5.91 11.43 -6.66
C ALA A 38 5.19 12.78 -6.46
N GLY A 39 4.56 12.94 -5.31
CA GLY A 39 3.71 14.11 -5.01
C GLY A 39 2.24 13.96 -5.44
N SER A 40 1.88 12.88 -6.11
CA SER A 40 0.47 12.53 -6.33
C SER A 40 -0.18 12.11 -5.02
N TYR A 41 -1.49 12.24 -4.93
CA TYR A 41 -2.26 11.79 -3.77
C TYR A 41 -3.60 11.17 -4.20
N ILE A 42 -4.12 10.34 -3.31
CA ILE A 42 -5.41 9.69 -3.45
C ILE A 42 -6.39 10.36 -2.49
N GLU A 43 -7.49 10.87 -3.02
CA GLU A 43 -8.59 11.37 -2.21
C GLU A 43 -9.43 10.19 -1.74
N ILE A 44 -9.50 10.02 -0.42
CA ILE A 44 -10.36 9.03 0.21
C ILE A 44 -11.60 9.77 0.71
N PRO A 45 -12.81 9.34 0.34
CA PRO A 45 -14.03 9.88 0.94
C PRO A 45 -13.95 9.78 2.47
N ARG A 46 -14.44 10.78 3.18
CA ARG A 46 -14.52 10.72 4.65
C ARG A 46 -15.23 9.43 5.04
N LEU A 47 -14.50 8.55 5.71
CA LEU A 47 -15.02 7.28 6.16
C LEU A 47 -15.53 7.45 7.60
N ASP A 48 -16.81 7.25 7.80
CA ASP A 48 -17.39 7.04 9.13
C ASP A 48 -17.25 5.55 9.54
N GLU A 49 -16.43 4.81 8.81
CA GLU A 49 -16.19 3.38 8.94
C GLU A 49 -14.68 3.12 9.08
N ASP A 50 -14.36 2.00 9.67
CA ASP A 50 -12.98 1.52 9.74
C ASP A 50 -12.46 1.20 8.33
N PHE A 51 -11.15 1.32 8.13
CA PHE A 51 -10.52 1.01 6.86
C PHE A 51 -9.23 0.21 7.03
N ILE A 52 -8.80 -0.40 5.95
CA ILE A 52 -7.57 -1.16 5.85
C ILE A 52 -6.74 -0.55 4.74
N TYR A 53 -5.44 -0.41 4.96
CA TYR A 53 -4.50 -0.10 3.89
C TYR A 53 -3.23 -0.91 4.07
N GLY A 54 -2.48 -1.08 2.98
CA GLY A 54 -1.19 -1.74 3.02
C GLY A 54 -0.67 -2.08 1.65
N ILE A 55 0.18 -3.10 1.62
CA ILE A 55 0.90 -3.52 0.42
C ILE A 55 0.68 -5.01 0.14
N HIS A 56 0.75 -5.34 -1.14
CA HIS A 56 0.86 -6.70 -1.63
C HIS A 56 2.06 -6.79 -2.59
N TRP A 57 2.85 -7.85 -2.48
CA TRP A 57 4.01 -8.09 -3.35
C TRP A 57 4.22 -9.58 -3.61
N THR A 58 5.12 -9.89 -4.52
CA THR A 58 5.58 -11.27 -4.78
C THR A 58 7.09 -11.32 -4.80
N ASN A 59 7.65 -12.50 -4.60
CA ASN A 59 9.05 -12.77 -4.88
C ASN A 59 9.36 -12.45 -6.36
N LEU A 60 10.58 -12.00 -6.61
CA LEU A 60 11.07 -11.79 -7.96
C LEU A 60 11.46 -13.11 -8.62
N ILE A 61 11.37 -13.16 -9.95
CA ILE A 61 11.90 -14.26 -10.73
C ILE A 61 13.13 -13.74 -11.49
N GLN A 62 14.31 -14.20 -11.08
CA GLN A 62 15.56 -13.88 -11.76
C GLN A 62 16.19 -15.15 -12.32
N ASN A 63 16.47 -15.16 -13.62
CA ASN A 63 17.07 -16.32 -14.31
C ASN A 63 16.31 -17.64 -14.07
N GLY A 64 14.99 -17.59 -13.95
CA GLY A 64 14.14 -18.75 -13.68
C GLY A 64 14.13 -19.24 -12.22
N THR A 65 14.81 -18.52 -11.32
CA THR A 65 14.85 -18.82 -9.88
C THR A 65 14.02 -17.79 -9.11
N SER A 66 13.26 -18.26 -8.12
CA SER A 66 12.54 -17.39 -7.22
C SER A 66 13.50 -16.76 -6.21
N GLU A 67 13.54 -15.43 -6.19
CA GLU A 67 14.32 -14.64 -5.25
C GLU A 67 13.39 -14.04 -4.20
N ARG A 68 13.69 -14.30 -2.92
CA ARG A 68 12.89 -13.84 -1.80
C ARG A 68 12.89 -12.31 -1.74
N VAL A 69 11.71 -11.74 -1.70
CA VAL A 69 11.49 -10.31 -1.42
C VAL A 69 10.84 -10.17 -0.05
N ASP A 70 11.44 -9.31 0.76
CA ASP A 70 11.04 -9.01 2.12
C ASP A 70 10.79 -7.51 2.24
N LEU A 71 9.51 -7.12 2.30
CA LEU A 71 9.07 -5.73 2.37
C LEU A 71 8.46 -5.43 3.72
N ASP A 72 9.01 -4.43 4.39
CA ASP A 72 8.61 -3.98 5.72
C ASP A 72 7.75 -2.72 5.65
N LEU A 73 6.48 -2.84 5.99
CA LEU A 73 5.57 -1.72 6.11
C LEU A 73 5.58 -1.14 7.53
N LYS A 74 5.71 0.16 7.65
CA LYS A 74 5.71 0.86 8.93
C LYS A 74 4.82 2.10 8.89
N GLN A 75 4.14 2.36 9.98
CA GLN A 75 3.38 3.59 10.21
C GLN A 75 3.88 4.31 11.45
N MET A 76 3.99 5.62 11.39
CA MET A 76 4.38 6.42 12.54
C MET A 76 3.63 7.77 12.60
N ASN A 77 3.42 8.25 13.79
CA ASN A 77 2.99 9.61 14.10
C ASN A 77 3.95 10.24 15.13
N LYS A 78 3.56 11.39 15.72
CA LYS A 78 4.42 12.09 16.70
C LYS A 78 4.73 11.29 17.96
N SER A 79 3.91 10.33 18.33
CA SER A 79 3.97 9.63 19.63
C SER A 79 4.08 8.12 19.54
N GLU A 80 3.74 7.53 18.40
CA GLU A 80 3.65 6.07 18.25
C GLU A 80 4.21 5.63 16.91
N MET A 81 4.78 4.42 16.90
CA MET A 81 5.29 3.75 15.72
C MET A 81 4.79 2.31 15.71
N PHE A 82 4.37 1.84 14.54
CA PHE A 82 3.81 0.51 14.31
C PHE A 82 4.50 -0.16 13.13
N GLY A 83 4.71 -1.47 13.23
CA GLY A 83 5.40 -2.26 12.22
C GLY A 83 6.17 -3.41 12.86
N TRP A 84 6.95 -4.13 12.06
CA TRP A 84 7.68 -5.33 12.51
C TRP A 84 8.64 -5.08 13.69
N ASP A 85 9.33 -3.94 13.71
CA ASP A 85 10.33 -3.56 14.73
C ASP A 85 9.76 -2.63 15.83
N ALA A 86 8.45 -2.50 15.91
CA ALA A 86 7.76 -1.60 16.81
C ALA A 86 6.51 -2.25 17.42
N SER A 87 5.52 -1.45 17.79
CA SER A 87 4.25 -1.98 18.30
C SER A 87 3.41 -2.53 17.14
N TYR A 88 2.72 -3.65 17.36
CA TYR A 88 1.76 -4.20 16.40
C TYR A 88 0.36 -3.60 16.57
N ARG A 89 0.15 -2.82 17.60
CA ARG A 89 -1.14 -2.20 17.93
C ARG A 89 -0.98 -0.94 18.77
N SER A 90 -1.90 0.00 18.60
CA SER A 90 -2.00 1.15 19.51
C SER A 90 -2.58 0.73 20.88
N ASN A 91 -2.32 1.54 21.92
CA ASN A 91 -2.88 1.30 23.26
C ASN A 91 -4.41 1.31 23.27
N LYS A 92 -5.04 2.03 22.35
CA LYS A 92 -6.49 2.06 22.17
C LYS A 92 -6.99 1.04 21.15
N ALA A 93 -6.05 0.27 20.58
CA ALA A 93 -6.28 -0.70 19.53
C ALA A 93 -7.07 -0.20 18.30
N SER A 94 -6.99 1.09 18.06
CA SER A 94 -7.54 1.72 16.84
C SER A 94 -6.61 1.61 15.64
N ILE A 95 -5.37 1.15 15.86
CA ILE A 95 -4.40 0.75 14.84
C ILE A 95 -3.93 -0.65 15.14
N LEU A 96 -3.89 -1.48 14.12
CA LEU A 96 -3.43 -2.86 14.22
C LEU A 96 -2.64 -3.24 12.97
N PHE A 97 -1.48 -3.81 13.18
CA PHE A 97 -0.62 -4.33 12.11
C PHE A 97 -0.89 -5.83 11.92
N SER A 98 -1.03 -6.26 10.66
CA SER A 98 -1.34 -7.66 10.33
C SER A 98 -0.23 -8.65 10.68
N GLY A 99 0.98 -8.15 10.86
CA GLY A 99 2.17 -8.94 11.13
C GLY A 99 3.20 -8.84 10.00
N ASP A 100 4.41 -9.20 10.35
CA ASP A 100 5.58 -9.25 9.50
C ASP A 100 5.57 -10.51 8.63
N VAL A 101 5.72 -10.35 7.32
CA VAL A 101 5.74 -11.44 6.34
C VAL A 101 7.02 -11.38 5.51
N THR A 102 7.99 -12.17 5.88
CA THR A 102 9.35 -12.14 5.34
C THR A 102 9.54 -12.85 3.99
N ASN A 103 8.51 -13.42 3.40
CA ASN A 103 8.59 -14.17 2.15
C ASN A 103 7.27 -14.15 1.40
N ALA A 104 7.33 -13.88 0.10
CA ALA A 104 6.16 -13.66 -0.77
C ALA A 104 6.13 -14.62 -1.97
N PRO A 105 5.99 -15.94 -1.74
CA PRO A 105 6.09 -16.94 -2.82
C PRO A 105 4.96 -16.80 -3.84
N LEU A 106 5.31 -16.96 -5.12
CA LEU A 106 4.33 -17.07 -6.19
C LEU A 106 3.47 -18.35 -6.04
N PRO A 107 2.20 -18.32 -6.48
CA PRO A 107 1.53 -17.23 -7.18
C PRO A 107 0.87 -16.21 -6.25
N ASN A 108 0.74 -16.47 -4.97
CA ASN A 108 -0.13 -15.71 -4.07
C ASN A 108 0.54 -14.48 -3.45
N GLY A 109 1.88 -14.47 -3.37
CA GLY A 109 2.62 -13.38 -2.76
C GLY A 109 2.41 -13.25 -1.24
N ALA A 110 2.67 -12.07 -0.73
CA ALA A 110 2.48 -11.68 0.66
C ALA A 110 1.79 -10.32 0.77
N THR A 111 1.21 -10.06 1.93
CA THR A 111 0.49 -8.82 2.20
C THR A 111 0.76 -8.36 3.63
N GLU A 112 1.13 -7.10 3.78
CA GLU A 112 1.18 -6.42 5.08
C GLU A 112 0.18 -5.28 5.12
N LEU A 113 -0.64 -5.25 6.17
CA LEU A 113 -1.78 -4.39 6.28
C LEU A 113 -1.83 -3.68 7.64
N PHE A 114 -2.33 -2.46 7.61
CA PHE A 114 -2.80 -1.75 8.79
C PHE A 114 -4.33 -1.67 8.78
N TYR A 115 -4.94 -2.07 9.87
CA TYR A 115 -6.32 -1.75 10.19
C TYR A 115 -6.36 -0.43 10.93
N VAL A 116 -7.23 0.49 10.53
CA VAL A 116 -7.40 1.80 11.14
C VAL A 116 -8.87 1.99 11.52
N GLY A 117 -9.14 2.08 12.82
CA GLY A 117 -10.46 2.39 13.33
C GLY A 117 -10.86 3.82 13.03
N HIS A 118 -12.14 4.05 12.75
CA HIS A 118 -12.69 5.38 12.49
C HIS A 118 -12.53 6.36 13.67
N ASP A 119 -12.34 5.82 14.87
CA ASP A 119 -12.10 6.57 16.10
C ASP A 119 -10.59 6.88 16.34
N TYR A 120 -9.72 6.48 15.43
CA TYR A 120 -8.31 6.85 15.45
C TYR A 120 -8.14 8.32 15.07
N GLY A 121 -8.29 9.19 16.05
CA GLY A 121 -8.34 10.64 15.89
C GLY A 121 -6.99 11.31 15.61
N VAL A 122 -6.20 10.79 14.70
CA VAL A 122 -4.88 11.33 14.33
C VAL A 122 -5.02 12.19 13.08
N GLY A 123 -4.47 13.39 13.15
CA GLY A 123 -4.50 14.32 12.02
C GLY A 123 -3.63 13.88 10.82
N ALA A 124 -2.48 13.28 11.09
CA ALA A 124 -1.56 12.77 10.05
C ALA A 124 -0.63 11.70 10.60
N PHE A 125 -0.24 10.77 9.74
CA PHE A 125 0.81 9.79 9.99
C PHE A 125 1.66 9.60 8.72
N LEU A 126 2.90 9.19 8.93
CA LEU A 126 3.82 8.82 7.88
C LEU A 126 3.78 7.30 7.72
N VAL A 127 3.61 6.84 6.49
CA VAL A 127 3.77 5.43 6.11
C VAL A 127 5.08 5.30 5.37
N THR A 128 5.90 4.34 5.77
CA THR A 128 7.15 4.02 5.09
C THR A 128 7.15 2.57 4.68
N LEU A 129 7.79 2.30 3.56
CA LEU A 129 8.05 0.97 3.05
C LEU A 129 9.56 0.82 2.86
N ASN A 130 10.11 -0.26 3.41
CA ASN A 130 11.51 -0.61 3.29
C ASN A 130 11.65 -1.99 2.65
N SER A 131 12.72 -2.24 1.91
CA SER A 131 13.11 -3.58 1.52
C SER A 131 14.24 -4.04 2.42
N PHE A 132 14.01 -5.11 3.18
CA PHE A 132 15.03 -5.72 4.01
C PHE A 132 16.08 -6.46 3.17
N THR A 133 15.67 -7.01 2.02
CA THR A 133 16.54 -7.71 1.09
C THR A 133 17.02 -6.76 -0.01
N PHE A 134 18.32 -6.85 -0.34
CA PHE A 134 18.87 -6.11 -1.48
C PHE A 134 18.54 -6.84 -2.79
N HIS A 135 18.04 -6.11 -3.77
CA HIS A 135 17.76 -6.61 -5.12
C HIS A 135 18.41 -5.72 -6.16
N ARG A 136 18.80 -6.31 -7.29
CA ARG A 136 19.38 -5.59 -8.43
C ARG A 136 18.33 -4.96 -9.34
N GLU A 137 17.11 -5.43 -9.25
CA GLU A 137 15.98 -4.97 -10.05
C GLU A 137 15.00 -4.17 -9.18
N ASP A 138 14.17 -3.37 -9.82
CA ASP A 138 13.06 -2.70 -9.16
C ASP A 138 12.13 -3.74 -8.54
N ILE A 139 11.64 -3.48 -7.34
CA ILE A 139 10.70 -4.35 -6.64
C ILE A 139 9.29 -3.82 -6.86
N PRO A 140 8.45 -4.48 -7.68
CA PRO A 140 7.06 -4.10 -7.85
C PRO A 140 6.25 -4.49 -6.62
N PHE A 141 5.34 -3.62 -6.23
CA PHE A 141 4.34 -3.90 -5.21
C PHE A 141 3.05 -3.14 -5.52
N GLU A 142 1.97 -3.57 -4.91
CA GLU A 142 0.67 -2.94 -5.02
C GLU A 142 0.30 -2.32 -3.68
N PHE A 143 -0.01 -1.03 -3.69
CA PHE A 143 -0.59 -0.34 -2.54
C PHE A 143 -2.10 -0.39 -2.63
N VAL A 144 -2.77 -0.78 -1.55
CA VAL A 144 -4.22 -0.95 -1.50
C VAL A 144 -4.83 -0.20 -0.32
N ILE A 145 -5.98 0.40 -0.55
CA ILE A 145 -6.84 0.98 0.48
C ILE A 145 -8.23 0.41 0.30
N ALA A 146 -8.82 -0.11 1.37
CA ALA A 146 -10.15 -0.70 1.35
C ALA A 146 -10.93 -0.32 2.62
N LYS A 147 -12.25 -0.36 2.55
CA LYS A 147 -13.10 -0.36 3.75
C LYS A 147 -12.89 -1.67 4.49
N ALA A 148 -12.85 -1.63 5.81
CA ALA A 148 -12.81 -2.84 6.61
C ALA A 148 -14.10 -3.65 6.40
N PRO A 149 -14.02 -4.98 6.27
CA PRO A 149 -15.20 -5.81 6.15
C PRO A 149 -16.11 -5.64 7.36
N LYS A 150 -17.42 -5.63 7.16
CA LYS A 150 -18.42 -5.53 8.25
C LYS A 150 -18.29 -6.62 9.33
N HIS A 151 -17.60 -7.70 9.01
CA HIS A 151 -17.34 -8.83 9.90
C HIS A 151 -15.91 -8.86 10.47
N THR A 152 -15.12 -7.82 10.24
CA THR A 152 -13.87 -7.65 10.99
C THR A 152 -14.28 -7.23 12.39
N THR A 153 -14.67 -8.19 13.21
CA THR A 153 -14.98 -7.95 14.61
C THR A 153 -13.67 -7.70 15.33
N TYR A 154 -13.36 -6.43 15.45
CA TYR A 154 -12.40 -5.99 16.41
C TYR A 154 -13.02 -6.14 17.80
N ASP A 155 -12.57 -7.13 18.57
CA ASP A 155 -12.95 -7.26 19.98
C ASP A 155 -12.10 -6.29 20.82
N ARG A 156 -12.63 -5.12 21.10
CA ARG A 156 -11.99 -4.10 21.94
C ARG A 156 -11.59 -4.64 23.33
N GLY A 157 -12.28 -5.67 23.83
CA GLY A 157 -11.98 -6.27 25.13
C GLY A 157 -10.77 -7.19 25.13
N LYS A 158 -10.50 -7.85 24.00
CA LYS A 158 -9.40 -8.81 23.85
C LYS A 158 -8.20 -8.28 23.10
N ASN A 159 -8.32 -7.09 22.48
CA ASN A 159 -7.32 -6.58 21.57
C ASN A 159 -6.95 -7.57 20.42
N GLU A 160 -7.90 -8.38 20.03
CA GLU A 160 -7.74 -9.36 18.97
C GLU A 160 -8.52 -8.93 17.73
N ILE A 161 -7.82 -8.81 16.62
CA ILE A 161 -8.45 -8.98 15.32
C ILE A 161 -8.53 -10.49 15.10
N THR A 162 -9.70 -10.97 14.77
CA THR A 162 -9.83 -12.31 14.23
C THR A 162 -8.95 -12.40 12.97
N LYS A 163 -8.09 -13.38 12.91
CA LYS A 163 -6.90 -13.56 12.05
C LYS A 163 -7.12 -13.56 10.53
N ASN A 164 -8.25 -13.11 10.02
CA ASN A 164 -8.55 -13.14 8.60
C ASN A 164 -8.77 -11.72 8.07
N TYR A 165 -7.67 -11.01 7.81
CA TYR A 165 -7.70 -9.84 6.91
C TYR A 165 -7.97 -10.29 5.49
N VAL A 166 -9.22 -10.49 5.16
CA VAL A 166 -9.63 -10.67 3.78
C VAL A 166 -10.08 -9.30 3.28
N ILE A 167 -9.33 -8.73 2.35
CA ILE A 167 -9.79 -7.56 1.62
C ILE A 167 -10.84 -8.05 0.63
N ASP A 168 -12.10 -7.67 0.85
CA ASP A 168 -13.16 -7.87 -0.14
C ASP A 168 -12.88 -6.95 -1.34
N PRO A 169 -12.72 -7.48 -2.55
CA PRO A 169 -12.51 -6.67 -3.75
C PRO A 169 -13.56 -5.58 -3.96
N ASN A 170 -14.80 -5.81 -3.52
CA ASN A 170 -15.89 -4.83 -3.62
C ASN A 170 -15.72 -3.66 -2.63
N ASN A 171 -14.89 -3.80 -1.63
CA ASN A 171 -14.60 -2.78 -0.63
C ASN A 171 -13.32 -1.99 -0.93
N ILE A 172 -12.61 -2.30 -2.01
CA ILE A 172 -11.41 -1.57 -2.42
C ILE A 172 -11.79 -0.14 -2.83
N ILE A 173 -11.19 0.83 -2.18
CA ILE A 173 -11.35 2.26 -2.47
C ILE A 173 -10.34 2.68 -3.54
N SER A 174 -9.11 2.22 -3.40
CA SER A 174 -8.03 2.50 -4.33
C SER A 174 -6.98 1.40 -4.32
N LYS A 175 -6.36 1.23 -5.47
CA LYS A 175 -5.32 0.26 -5.72
C LYS A 175 -4.35 0.86 -6.73
N VAL A 176 -3.06 0.86 -6.39
CA VAL A 176 -2.02 1.51 -7.19
C VAL A 176 -0.79 0.61 -7.28
N ASN A 177 -0.34 0.35 -8.50
CA ASN A 177 0.92 -0.34 -8.72
C ASN A 177 2.10 0.62 -8.53
N MET A 178 3.02 0.24 -7.69
CA MET A 178 4.20 1.01 -7.33
C MET A 178 5.45 0.14 -7.43
N LYS A 179 6.61 0.77 -7.28
CA LYS A 179 7.88 0.05 -7.22
C LYS A 179 8.87 0.74 -6.30
N ILE A 180 9.67 -0.04 -5.61
CA ILE A 180 10.89 0.43 -4.99
C ILE A 180 11.95 0.40 -6.09
N GLN A 181 12.50 1.56 -6.42
CA GLN A 181 13.55 1.66 -7.41
C GLN A 181 14.87 1.20 -6.82
N ASN A 182 15.61 0.42 -7.60
CA ASN A 182 17.00 0.14 -7.30
C ASN A 182 17.80 1.45 -7.45
N GLY A 183 18.41 1.89 -6.36
CA GLY A 183 19.19 3.14 -6.28
C GLY A 183 20.65 2.94 -6.64
#